data_d92c50adcc5c09dfe59cdcbed06d1495
#
_entry.id   d92c50adcc5c09dfe59cdcbed06d1495
#
_cell.length_a   1.000
_cell.length_b   1.000
_cell.length_c   1.000
_cell.angle_alpha   90.00
_cell.angle_beta   90.00
_cell.angle_gamma   90.00
#
_symmetry.space_group_name_H-M   'P 1'
#
loop_
_entity.id
_entity.type
_entity.pdbx_description
1 polymer ?
#
loop_
_entity_poly.entity_id
_entity_poly.type
_entity_poly.pdbx_seq_one_letter_code
_entity_poly.pdbx_strand_id
1 'polypeptide(L)'
;NFKRNITGFEKVNSFCFSHDGKKLAMSAVKKGKGQSDIFVFILNSGGIEQLTNDIWDDNNPVFVKNSKGVVFESNRFSDTIKWTDDAKVFNKITKNKDLFYLSYSPRAQVAIRITNTPNVNEILPQEYSKDLVAYVSDKNGIYNRYVAQFDSTISFVDTVEHYRYYFNSKPITNYNRNIIEQHINSRYTKKAELFYNEGKYILTVSDLEKPSELKTPDLKDTWLKATERPFIFDPERITLPEPK
;
A
#
# COMPACT_ATOMS: atom_id res chain seq x y z
N ASN A 1 23.83 -18.63 12.22
CA ASN A 1 23.38 -18.28 10.86
C ASN A 1 22.32 -19.27 10.43
N PHE A 2 21.11 -18.75 10.22
CA PHE A 2 19.98 -19.53 9.72
C PHE A 2 19.78 -19.18 8.24
N LYS A 3 19.82 -20.19 7.36
CA LYS A 3 19.60 -20.03 5.93
C LYS A 3 18.49 -20.97 5.49
N ARG A 4 17.45 -20.44 4.84
CA ARG A 4 16.43 -21.23 4.17
C ARG A 4 16.25 -20.79 2.72
N ASN A 5 16.03 -21.75 1.84
CA ASN A 5 15.66 -21.48 0.47
C ASN A 5 14.13 -21.38 0.39
N ILE A 6 13.64 -20.30 -0.19
CA ILE A 6 12.25 -20.13 -0.54
C ILE A 6 12.11 -20.56 -2.01
N THR A 7 11.34 -21.62 -2.26
CA THR A 7 11.13 -22.18 -3.60
C THR A 7 9.72 -21.90 -4.08
N GLY A 8 9.49 -22.01 -5.40
CA GLY A 8 8.16 -21.83 -5.99
C GLY A 8 7.86 -20.42 -6.48
N PHE A 9 8.80 -19.49 -6.31
CA PHE A 9 8.69 -18.12 -6.80
C PHE A 9 9.71 -17.85 -7.91
N GLU A 10 9.34 -16.96 -8.82
CA GLU A 10 10.25 -16.39 -9.82
C GLU A 10 10.98 -15.18 -9.24
N LYS A 11 10.25 -14.39 -8.44
CA LYS A 11 10.76 -13.14 -7.87
C LYS A 11 10.11 -12.86 -6.53
N VAL A 12 10.89 -12.31 -5.59
CA VAL A 12 10.41 -11.64 -4.38
C VAL A 12 10.69 -10.15 -4.56
N ASN A 13 9.65 -9.32 -4.51
CA ASN A 13 9.76 -7.88 -4.73
C ASN A 13 10.15 -7.12 -3.47
N SER A 14 9.50 -7.45 -2.36
CA SER A 14 9.66 -6.78 -1.06
C SER A 14 9.26 -7.71 0.07
N PHE A 15 9.68 -7.38 1.28
CA PHE A 15 9.31 -8.15 2.47
C PHE A 15 9.37 -7.31 3.75
N CYS A 16 8.65 -7.76 4.77
CA CYS A 16 8.63 -7.18 6.10
C CYS A 16 8.53 -8.28 7.16
N PHE A 17 9.29 -8.15 8.25
CA PHE A 17 9.18 -9.07 9.39
C PHE A 17 7.95 -8.77 10.25
N SER A 18 7.36 -9.82 10.82
CA SER A 18 6.38 -9.67 11.89
C SER A 18 7.03 -9.08 13.15
N HIS A 19 6.22 -8.48 14.03
CA HIS A 19 6.71 -7.83 15.25
C HIS A 19 7.48 -8.78 16.18
N ASP A 20 7.11 -10.05 16.19
CA ASP A 20 7.77 -11.11 16.96
C ASP A 20 8.97 -11.76 16.23
N GLY A 21 9.25 -11.30 15.00
CA GLY A 21 10.33 -11.82 14.16
C GLY A 21 10.17 -13.27 13.70
N LYS A 22 8.98 -13.86 13.82
CA LYS A 22 8.75 -15.28 13.48
C LYS A 22 8.17 -15.51 12.09
N LYS A 23 7.69 -14.44 11.44
CA LYS A 23 7.06 -14.48 10.13
C LYS A 23 7.65 -13.40 9.23
N LEU A 24 7.52 -13.61 7.94
CA LEU A 24 7.92 -12.68 6.90
C LEU A 24 6.76 -12.49 5.93
N ALA A 25 6.14 -11.31 5.91
CA ALA A 25 5.23 -10.94 4.84
C ALA A 25 6.07 -10.59 3.60
N MET A 26 5.72 -11.10 2.46
CA MET A 26 6.45 -10.84 1.21
C MET A 26 5.49 -10.62 0.05
N SER A 27 5.84 -9.71 -0.84
CA SER A 27 5.29 -9.62 -2.18
C SER A 27 6.15 -10.45 -3.11
N ALA A 28 5.55 -11.40 -3.80
CA ALA A 28 6.27 -12.31 -4.67
C ALA A 28 5.45 -12.74 -5.89
N VAL A 29 6.15 -13.01 -6.97
CA VAL A 29 5.58 -13.59 -8.20
C VAL A 29 5.78 -15.10 -8.14
N LYS A 30 4.70 -15.85 -8.10
CA LYS A 30 4.72 -17.31 -8.12
C LYS A 30 5.07 -17.82 -9.52
N LYS A 31 5.82 -18.90 -9.62
CA LYS A 31 6.20 -19.50 -10.92
C LYS A 31 4.96 -19.75 -11.79
N GLY A 32 5.03 -19.28 -13.03
CA GLY A 32 3.94 -19.38 -14.00
C GLY A 32 2.77 -18.42 -13.78
N LYS A 33 2.94 -17.42 -12.89
CA LYS A 33 2.02 -16.29 -12.70
C LYS A 33 2.69 -15.01 -13.20
N GLY A 34 1.90 -14.04 -13.66
CA GLY A 34 2.45 -12.76 -14.14
C GLY A 34 2.41 -11.64 -13.09
N GLN A 35 1.50 -11.76 -12.13
CA GLN A 35 1.25 -10.76 -11.08
C GLN A 35 1.94 -11.11 -9.76
N SER A 36 2.11 -10.11 -8.92
CA SER A 36 2.61 -10.26 -7.56
C SER A 36 1.48 -10.37 -6.55
N ASP A 37 1.58 -11.36 -5.68
CA ASP A 37 0.65 -11.58 -4.57
C ASP A 37 1.37 -11.44 -3.22
N ILE A 38 0.58 -11.29 -2.15
CA ILE A 38 1.10 -11.24 -0.77
C ILE A 38 1.10 -12.65 -0.16
N PHE A 39 2.24 -13.01 0.37
CA PHE A 39 2.49 -14.26 1.08
C PHE A 39 3.04 -14.02 2.48
N VAL A 40 2.81 -14.96 3.38
CA VAL A 40 3.48 -15.00 4.69
C VAL A 40 4.30 -16.27 4.79
N PHE A 41 5.60 -16.10 4.96
CA PHE A 41 6.55 -17.19 5.22
C PHE A 41 6.76 -17.36 6.72
N ILE A 42 6.55 -18.57 7.24
CA ILE A 42 6.72 -18.91 8.64
C ILE A 42 8.15 -19.41 8.85
N LEU A 43 8.99 -18.62 9.54
CA LEU A 43 10.42 -18.87 9.63
C LEU A 43 10.79 -20.23 10.25
N ASN A 44 10.09 -20.66 11.29
CA ASN A 44 10.42 -21.90 11.99
C ASN A 44 10.04 -23.14 11.17
N SER A 45 8.81 -23.20 10.66
CA SER A 45 8.32 -24.35 9.91
C SER A 45 8.73 -24.37 8.46
N GLY A 46 8.98 -23.19 7.85
CA GLY A 46 9.15 -23.03 6.42
C GLY A 46 7.83 -23.05 5.64
N GLY A 47 6.70 -23.01 6.34
CA GLY A 47 5.37 -22.92 5.72
C GLY A 47 5.16 -21.59 5.01
N ILE A 48 4.39 -21.61 3.92
CA ILE A 48 4.00 -20.44 3.15
C ILE A 48 2.49 -20.37 3.12
N GLU A 49 1.96 -19.24 3.55
CA GLU A 49 0.54 -18.89 3.47
C GLU A 49 0.35 -17.85 2.38
N GLN A 50 -0.55 -18.06 1.43
CA GLN A 50 -0.91 -17.08 0.42
C GLN A 50 -2.09 -16.25 0.92
N LEU A 51 -1.93 -14.93 1.03
CA LEU A 51 -2.96 -14.03 1.52
C LEU A 51 -3.83 -13.46 0.39
N THR A 52 -3.22 -13.10 -0.75
CA THR A 52 -3.94 -12.66 -1.94
C THR A 52 -3.67 -13.63 -3.09
N ASN A 53 -4.65 -13.83 -3.96
CA ASN A 53 -4.53 -14.71 -5.13
C ASN A 53 -5.53 -14.23 -6.19
N ASP A 54 -5.16 -13.20 -6.90
CA ASP A 54 -6.01 -12.54 -7.87
C ASP A 54 -5.19 -12.03 -9.07
N ILE A 55 -5.72 -11.09 -9.83
CA ILE A 55 -5.09 -10.60 -11.07
C ILE A 55 -4.35 -9.28 -10.90
N TRP A 56 -4.40 -8.69 -9.70
CA TRP A 56 -3.75 -7.41 -9.41
C TRP A 56 -2.35 -7.59 -8.85
N ASP A 57 -1.54 -6.56 -8.99
CA ASP A 57 -0.21 -6.51 -8.40
C ASP A 57 -0.28 -5.97 -6.98
N ASP A 58 0.05 -6.81 -6.02
CA ASP A 58 0.13 -6.47 -4.61
C ASP A 58 1.60 -6.37 -4.18
N ASN A 59 1.99 -5.23 -3.63
CA ASN A 59 3.38 -4.94 -3.31
C ASN A 59 3.55 -4.32 -1.91
N ASN A 60 4.80 -4.29 -1.46
CA ASN A 60 5.24 -3.64 -0.22
C ASN A 60 4.38 -3.97 1.02
N PRO A 61 4.21 -5.26 1.35
CA PRO A 61 3.46 -5.65 2.54
C PRO A 61 4.17 -5.23 3.83
N VAL A 62 3.41 -4.69 4.77
CA VAL A 62 3.89 -4.33 6.11
C VAL A 62 2.95 -4.90 7.16
N PHE A 63 3.48 -5.63 8.13
CA PHE A 63 2.70 -6.03 9.30
C PHE A 63 2.35 -4.80 10.14
N VAL A 64 1.10 -4.76 10.59
CA VAL A 64 0.55 -3.70 11.44
C VAL A 64 -0.25 -4.28 12.60
N LYS A 65 -0.56 -3.44 13.61
CA LYS A 65 -1.38 -3.83 14.76
C LYS A 65 -0.83 -5.07 15.47
N ASN A 66 0.47 -5.04 15.79
CA ASN A 66 1.17 -6.15 16.42
C ASN A 66 1.02 -7.46 15.60
N SER A 67 1.19 -7.36 14.29
CA SER A 67 1.07 -8.46 13.30
C SER A 67 -0.33 -9.09 13.19
N LYS A 68 -1.38 -8.40 13.62
CA LYS A 68 -2.76 -8.83 13.43
C LYS A 68 -3.32 -8.48 12.05
N GLY A 69 -2.60 -7.68 11.27
CA GLY A 69 -2.95 -7.32 9.92
C GLY A 69 -1.73 -7.01 9.06
N VAL A 70 -1.97 -6.93 7.75
CA VAL A 70 -0.99 -6.55 6.75
C VAL A 70 -1.56 -5.39 5.94
N VAL A 71 -0.77 -4.33 5.77
CA VAL A 71 -1.05 -3.25 4.83
C VAL A 71 -0.17 -3.46 3.61
N PHE A 72 -0.70 -3.25 2.43
CA PHE A 72 0.02 -3.39 1.17
C PHE A 72 -0.52 -2.41 0.13
N GLU A 73 0.25 -2.13 -0.90
CA GLU A 73 -0.16 -1.35 -2.06
C GLU A 73 -0.67 -2.26 -3.17
N SER A 74 -1.69 -1.82 -3.89
CA SER A 74 -2.30 -2.59 -4.98
C SER A 74 -2.90 -1.69 -6.05
N ASN A 75 -2.89 -2.17 -7.29
CA ASN A 75 -3.59 -1.55 -8.43
C ASN A 75 -5.02 -2.08 -8.60
N ARG A 76 -5.59 -2.69 -7.56
CA ARG A 76 -6.94 -3.27 -7.57
C ARG A 76 -8.03 -2.21 -7.52
N PHE A 77 -9.12 -2.46 -8.21
CA PHE A 77 -10.33 -1.66 -8.06
C PHE A 77 -11.34 -2.30 -7.10
N SER A 78 -11.19 -3.60 -6.76
CA SER A 78 -12.10 -4.36 -5.91
C SER A 78 -11.46 -4.69 -4.57
N ASP A 79 -12.27 -4.76 -3.53
CA ASP A 79 -11.84 -5.13 -2.17
C ASP A 79 -11.75 -6.66 -1.98
N THR A 80 -12.24 -7.46 -2.93
CA THR A 80 -12.14 -8.93 -2.87
C THR A 80 -10.70 -9.38 -3.15
N ILE A 81 -10.24 -10.36 -2.38
CA ILE A 81 -8.92 -10.98 -2.53
C ILE A 81 -8.98 -12.36 -3.21
N LYS A 82 -10.16 -12.73 -3.71
CA LYS A 82 -10.34 -14.00 -4.43
C LYS A 82 -10.16 -13.80 -5.92
N TRP A 83 -9.58 -14.80 -6.56
CA TRP A 83 -9.49 -14.87 -8.01
C TRP A 83 -10.88 -14.76 -8.65
N THR A 84 -11.01 -13.92 -9.67
CA THR A 84 -12.19 -13.87 -10.54
C THR A 84 -11.71 -14.11 -11.97
N ASP A 85 -12.26 -15.12 -12.63
CA ASP A 85 -11.98 -15.42 -14.06
C ASP A 85 -12.71 -14.46 -15.01
N ASP A 86 -13.29 -13.38 -14.51
CA ASP A 86 -14.02 -12.44 -15.34
C ASP A 86 -13.06 -11.57 -16.15
N ALA A 87 -12.89 -11.90 -17.43
CA ALA A 87 -12.07 -11.14 -18.37
C ALA A 87 -12.46 -9.65 -18.47
N LYS A 88 -13.69 -9.28 -18.11
CA LYS A 88 -14.15 -7.88 -18.04
C LYS A 88 -13.43 -7.09 -16.95
N VAL A 89 -12.83 -7.76 -16.00
CA VAL A 89 -12.09 -7.15 -14.89
C VAL A 89 -10.74 -6.60 -15.35
N PHE A 90 -10.09 -7.21 -16.35
CA PHE A 90 -8.80 -6.76 -16.88
C PHE A 90 -8.82 -5.30 -17.39
N ASN A 91 -9.95 -4.88 -17.96
CA ASN A 91 -10.12 -3.50 -18.46
C ASN A 91 -10.24 -2.45 -17.32
N LYS A 92 -10.31 -2.90 -16.07
CA LYS A 92 -10.48 -2.05 -14.88
C LYS A 92 -9.23 -1.98 -14.01
N ILE A 93 -8.10 -2.58 -14.45
CA ILE A 93 -6.83 -2.45 -13.74
C ILE A 93 -6.42 -0.98 -13.78
N THR A 94 -6.28 -0.37 -12.60
CA THR A 94 -5.83 1.02 -12.49
C THR A 94 -4.32 1.10 -12.71
N LYS A 95 -3.85 2.22 -13.25
CA LYS A 95 -2.40 2.47 -13.35
C LYS A 95 -1.81 2.96 -12.04
N ASN A 96 -2.64 3.57 -11.20
CA ASN A 96 -2.25 4.05 -9.88
C ASN A 96 -2.43 2.95 -8.83
N LYS A 97 -1.77 3.13 -7.72
CA LYS A 97 -1.79 2.23 -6.58
C LYS A 97 -2.47 2.89 -5.41
N ASP A 98 -3.36 2.13 -4.77
CA ASP A 98 -3.99 2.46 -3.50
C ASP A 98 -3.47 1.52 -2.40
N LEU A 99 -3.71 1.88 -1.16
CA LEU A 99 -3.37 1.07 0.00
C LEU A 99 -4.58 0.28 0.50
N PHE A 100 -4.29 -0.95 0.91
CA PHE A 100 -5.27 -1.89 1.45
C PHE A 100 -4.79 -2.49 2.76
N TYR A 101 -5.73 -2.71 3.67
CA TYR A 101 -5.53 -3.44 4.91
C TYR A 101 -6.21 -4.81 4.83
N LEU A 102 -5.48 -5.85 5.15
CA LEU A 102 -6.00 -7.21 5.29
C LEU A 102 -5.78 -7.70 6.72
N SER A 103 -6.86 -8.11 7.38
CA SER A 103 -6.72 -8.79 8.67
C SER A 103 -5.96 -10.10 8.49
N TYR A 104 -4.90 -10.29 9.26
CA TYR A 104 -4.15 -11.56 9.24
C TYR A 104 -4.89 -12.62 10.04
N SER A 105 -5.91 -13.18 9.41
CA SER A 105 -6.78 -14.20 9.96
C SER A 105 -7.15 -15.21 8.87
N PRO A 106 -7.24 -16.52 9.17
CA PRO A 106 -7.68 -17.54 8.21
C PRO A 106 -9.06 -17.29 7.60
N ARG A 107 -9.86 -16.43 8.23
CA ARG A 107 -11.23 -16.07 7.79
C ARG A 107 -11.28 -14.77 6.97
N ALA A 108 -10.17 -14.06 6.85
CA ALA A 108 -10.15 -12.81 6.08
C ALA A 108 -10.37 -13.13 4.58
N GLN A 109 -11.38 -12.49 3.99
CA GLN A 109 -11.74 -12.69 2.59
C GLN A 109 -11.83 -11.39 1.81
N VAL A 110 -11.72 -10.25 2.50
CA VAL A 110 -11.86 -8.92 1.93
C VAL A 110 -10.78 -8.02 2.51
N ALA A 111 -10.11 -7.29 1.64
CA ALA A 111 -9.22 -6.22 2.02
C ALA A 111 -10.02 -4.93 2.24
N ILE A 112 -9.70 -4.18 3.28
CA ILE A 112 -10.29 -2.88 3.53
C ILE A 112 -9.43 -1.83 2.82
N ARG A 113 -10.04 -1.06 1.93
CA ARG A 113 -9.37 0.04 1.23
C ARG A 113 -9.02 1.17 2.21
N ILE A 114 -7.76 1.52 2.29
CA ILE A 114 -7.25 2.64 3.12
C ILE A 114 -7.35 3.95 2.34
N THR A 115 -6.93 3.94 1.07
CA THR A 115 -6.95 5.10 0.18
C THR A 115 -7.78 4.81 -1.05
N ASN A 116 -8.36 5.87 -1.64
CA ASN A 116 -9.17 5.78 -2.86
C ASN A 116 -9.09 7.12 -3.57
N THR A 117 -7.92 7.45 -4.10
CA THR A 117 -7.67 8.74 -4.74
C THR A 117 -7.38 8.51 -6.22
N PRO A 118 -8.32 8.82 -7.13
CA PRO A 118 -8.11 8.64 -8.56
C PRO A 118 -6.87 9.39 -9.06
N ASN A 119 -6.09 8.74 -9.93
CA ASN A 119 -4.87 9.30 -10.54
C ASN A 119 -3.78 9.73 -9.54
N VAL A 120 -3.75 9.13 -8.37
CA VAL A 120 -2.75 9.34 -7.33
C VAL A 120 -2.13 7.99 -6.98
N ASN A 121 -0.83 7.97 -6.73
CA ASN A 121 -0.15 6.79 -6.22
C ASN A 121 0.07 6.93 -4.73
N GLU A 122 -0.42 5.96 -3.98
CA GLU A 122 -0.17 5.78 -2.57
C GLU A 122 0.66 4.52 -2.39
N ILE A 123 1.90 4.69 -1.96
CA ILE A 123 2.92 3.63 -1.96
C ILE A 123 3.75 3.62 -0.67
N LEU A 124 4.60 2.61 -0.52
CA LEU A 124 5.56 2.46 0.56
C LEU A 124 4.93 2.55 1.96
N PRO A 125 3.89 1.74 2.27
CA PRO A 125 3.29 1.76 3.59
C PRO A 125 4.31 1.39 4.68
N GLN A 126 4.18 2.00 5.85
CA GLN A 126 4.95 1.71 7.06
C GLN A 126 4.03 1.82 8.26
N GLU A 127 4.19 0.98 9.27
CA GLU A 127 3.51 1.23 10.53
C GLU A 127 4.15 2.43 11.24
N TYR A 128 3.39 3.48 11.45
CA TYR A 128 3.85 4.70 12.14
C TYR A 128 3.69 4.59 13.65
N SER A 129 2.61 3.98 14.06
CA SER A 129 2.28 3.63 15.44
C SER A 129 1.17 2.57 15.40
N LYS A 130 0.73 2.11 16.56
CA LYS A 130 -0.30 1.05 16.68
C LYS A 130 -1.55 1.26 15.81
N ASP A 131 -2.00 2.50 15.63
CA ASP A 131 -3.24 2.83 14.91
C ASP A 131 -3.02 3.78 13.72
N LEU A 132 -1.75 4.06 13.38
CA LEU A 132 -1.38 4.92 12.26
C LEU A 132 -0.50 4.17 11.27
N VAL A 133 -0.83 4.32 10.01
CA VAL A 133 -0.03 3.85 8.86
C VAL A 133 0.51 5.07 8.14
N ALA A 134 1.84 5.16 8.01
CA ALA A 134 2.49 6.12 7.14
C ALA A 134 2.58 5.58 5.73
N TYR A 135 2.51 6.45 4.74
CA TYR A 135 2.70 6.12 3.33
C TYR A 135 3.16 7.35 2.56
N VAL A 136 3.56 7.17 1.32
CA VAL A 136 3.92 8.27 0.42
C VAL A 136 2.86 8.42 -0.66
N SER A 137 2.49 9.67 -0.95
CA SER A 137 1.49 10.01 -1.97
C SER A 137 1.97 11.15 -2.86
N ASP A 138 1.74 11.03 -4.16
CA ASP A 138 2.01 12.06 -5.16
C ASP A 138 0.82 13.00 -5.42
N LYS A 139 -0.08 13.10 -4.46
CA LYS A 139 -1.35 13.85 -4.58
C LYS A 139 -1.16 15.30 -5.06
N ASN A 140 -0.11 15.97 -4.61
CA ASN A 140 0.23 17.33 -5.05
C ASN A 140 1.30 17.35 -6.16
N GLY A 141 1.68 16.20 -6.72
CA GLY A 141 2.71 16.06 -7.74
C GLY A 141 4.12 15.82 -7.19
N ILE A 142 4.27 15.68 -5.87
CA ILE A 142 5.52 15.30 -5.19
C ILE A 142 5.19 14.23 -4.16
N TYR A 143 5.96 13.14 -4.14
CA TYR A 143 5.81 12.09 -3.15
C TYR A 143 6.14 12.60 -1.75
N ASN A 144 5.11 13.02 -1.03
CA ASN A 144 5.15 13.45 0.36
C ASN A 144 4.62 12.36 1.28
N ARG A 145 5.02 12.39 2.55
CA ARG A 145 4.50 11.47 3.57
C ARG A 145 3.14 11.90 4.06
N TYR A 146 2.26 10.92 4.11
CA TYR A 146 0.93 10.98 4.69
C TYR A 146 0.83 9.98 5.84
N VAL A 147 -0.14 10.17 6.70
CA VAL A 147 -0.57 9.17 7.67
C VAL A 147 -2.06 8.90 7.50
N ALA A 148 -2.43 7.64 7.61
CA ALA A 148 -3.82 7.18 7.67
C ALA A 148 -4.09 6.63 9.07
N GLN A 149 -5.10 7.19 9.73
CA GLN A 149 -5.60 6.70 11.01
C GLN A 149 -6.77 5.76 10.78
N PHE A 150 -6.68 4.57 11.36
CA PHE A 150 -7.79 3.64 11.39
C PHE A 150 -8.87 4.16 12.34
N ASP A 151 -10.09 4.25 11.84
CA ASP A 151 -11.24 4.71 12.60
C ASP A 151 -12.48 3.84 12.30
N SER A 152 -13.51 3.94 13.12
CA SER A 152 -14.73 3.19 12.95
C SER A 152 -15.95 4.00 13.37
N THR A 153 -17.05 3.77 12.70
CA THR A 153 -18.37 4.32 13.09
C THR A 153 -19.39 3.19 13.13
N ILE A 154 -20.40 3.33 13.98
CA ILE A 154 -21.51 2.40 14.00
C ILE A 154 -22.30 2.58 12.70
N SER A 155 -22.42 1.50 11.94
CA SER A 155 -23.17 1.46 10.68
C SER A 155 -24.67 1.27 10.94
N PHE A 156 -25.01 0.30 11.77
CA PHE A 156 -26.37 0.05 12.27
C PHE A 156 -26.31 -0.79 13.55
N VAL A 157 -27.41 -0.83 14.27
CA VAL A 157 -27.58 -1.61 15.50
C VAL A 157 -28.80 -2.51 15.33
N ASP A 158 -28.63 -3.81 15.58
CA ASP A 158 -29.72 -4.77 15.75
C ASP A 158 -29.60 -5.42 17.14
N THR A 159 -29.27 -6.70 17.23
CA THR A 159 -28.92 -7.35 18.49
C THR A 159 -27.49 -7.07 18.93
N VAL A 160 -26.64 -6.60 18.01
CA VAL A 160 -25.25 -6.20 18.20
C VAL A 160 -24.93 -4.94 17.39
N GLU A 161 -23.89 -4.23 17.80
CA GLU A 161 -23.40 -3.08 17.04
C GLU A 161 -22.59 -3.54 15.84
N HIS A 162 -22.93 -3.05 14.64
CA HIS A 162 -22.20 -3.28 13.41
C HIS A 162 -21.36 -2.05 13.07
N TYR A 163 -20.04 -2.25 12.95
CA TYR A 163 -19.10 -1.17 12.70
C TYR A 163 -18.71 -1.13 11.21
N ARG A 164 -18.72 0.10 10.66
CA ARG A 164 -18.06 0.42 9.40
C ARG A 164 -16.69 1.02 9.71
N TYR A 165 -15.65 0.43 9.14
CA TYR A 165 -14.29 0.90 9.28
C TYR A 165 -13.91 1.83 8.14
N TYR A 166 -13.14 2.86 8.44
CA TYR A 166 -12.62 3.81 7.47
C TYR A 166 -11.26 4.35 7.93
N PHE A 167 -10.58 5.06 7.03
CA PHE A 167 -9.30 5.66 7.33
C PHE A 167 -9.36 7.16 7.07
N ASN A 168 -8.84 7.92 8.02
CA ASN A 168 -8.64 9.36 7.87
C ASN A 168 -7.19 9.62 7.51
N SER A 169 -6.97 10.19 6.32
CA SER A 169 -5.64 10.44 5.76
C SER A 169 -5.31 11.92 5.74
N LYS A 170 -4.07 12.26 6.17
CA LYS A 170 -3.57 13.63 6.12
C LYS A 170 -2.08 13.66 5.77
N PRO A 171 -1.61 14.69 5.03
CA PRO A 171 -0.19 14.92 4.82
C PRO A 171 0.49 15.33 6.12
N ILE A 172 1.76 14.92 6.29
CA ILE A 172 2.58 15.30 7.43
C ILE A 172 3.93 15.88 7.00
N THR A 173 4.26 15.87 5.71
CA THR A 173 5.43 16.55 5.15
C THR A 173 5.03 17.44 3.97
N ASN A 174 5.85 18.44 3.69
CA ASN A 174 5.74 19.31 2.53
C ASN A 174 7.14 19.53 1.95
N TYR A 175 7.68 18.46 1.36
CA TYR A 175 8.98 18.49 0.72
C TYR A 175 8.86 19.02 -0.72
N ASN A 176 9.94 19.61 -1.21
CA ASN A 176 10.06 20.05 -2.60
C ASN A 176 10.68 18.99 -3.52
N ARG A 177 10.84 17.75 -3.02
CA ARG A 177 11.40 16.61 -3.73
C ARG A 177 10.74 15.32 -3.26
N ASN A 178 10.76 14.30 -4.13
CA ASN A 178 10.13 13.03 -3.87
C ASN A 178 10.85 12.24 -2.78
N ILE A 179 10.10 11.68 -1.85
CA ILE A 179 10.55 10.55 -1.04
C ILE A 179 10.55 9.32 -1.96
N ILE A 180 11.72 8.72 -2.19
CA ILE A 180 11.89 7.54 -3.04
C ILE A 180 11.68 6.25 -2.24
N GLU A 181 12.21 6.25 -1.01
CA GLU A 181 12.08 5.16 -0.05
C GLU A 181 11.91 5.73 1.34
N GLN A 182 11.17 5.01 2.17
CA GLN A 182 11.02 5.33 3.58
C GLN A 182 11.04 4.08 4.44
N HIS A 183 11.54 4.20 5.63
CA HIS A 183 11.50 3.15 6.63
C HIS A 183 11.34 3.74 8.04
N ILE A 184 10.51 3.12 8.86
CA ILE A 184 10.32 3.44 10.27
C ILE A 184 10.81 2.25 11.09
N ASN A 185 11.65 2.51 12.09
CA ASN A 185 12.17 1.43 12.92
C ASN A 185 11.08 0.82 13.82
N SER A 186 11.25 -0.42 14.22
CA SER A 186 10.27 -1.18 15.02
C SER A 186 9.97 -0.60 16.41
N ARG A 187 10.76 0.36 16.87
CA ARG A 187 10.55 1.09 18.14
C ARG A 187 9.77 2.39 17.94
N TYR A 188 9.43 2.74 16.71
CA TYR A 188 8.75 4.01 16.36
C TYR A 188 9.48 5.26 16.88
N THR A 189 10.80 5.26 16.83
CA THR A 189 11.64 6.37 17.32
C THR A 189 12.43 7.05 16.22
N LYS A 190 12.71 6.35 15.13
CA LYS A 190 13.53 6.85 14.03
C LYS A 190 12.86 6.55 12.70
N LYS A 191 13.05 7.45 11.75
CA LYS A 191 12.70 7.27 10.33
C LYS A 191 13.94 7.44 9.48
N ALA A 192 14.01 6.67 8.42
CA ALA A 192 14.96 6.82 7.32
C ALA A 192 14.20 7.22 6.05
N GLU A 193 14.76 8.12 5.28
CA GLU A 193 14.18 8.62 4.03
C GLU A 193 15.27 8.72 2.97
N LEU A 194 14.95 8.24 1.78
CA LEU A 194 15.82 8.35 0.61
C LEU A 194 15.26 9.39 -0.35
N PHE A 195 16.11 10.33 -0.76
CA PHE A 195 15.81 11.36 -1.74
C PHE A 195 16.79 11.29 -2.90
N TYR A 196 16.40 11.87 -4.03
CA TYR A 196 17.32 12.16 -5.14
C TYR A 196 17.44 13.68 -5.32
N ASN A 197 18.66 14.18 -5.34
CA ASN A 197 18.94 15.60 -5.52
C ASN A 197 20.24 15.80 -6.28
N GLU A 198 20.19 16.56 -7.35
CA GLU A 198 21.36 16.98 -8.15
C GLU A 198 22.30 15.81 -8.52
N GLY A 199 21.73 14.72 -9.03
CA GLY A 199 22.51 13.57 -9.47
C GLY A 199 22.94 12.61 -8.35
N LYS A 200 22.50 12.83 -7.11
CA LYS A 200 22.91 12.01 -5.95
C LYS A 200 21.72 11.49 -5.16
N TYR A 201 21.86 10.28 -4.64
CA TYR A 201 20.96 9.76 -3.62
C TYR A 201 21.41 10.24 -2.25
N ILE A 202 20.46 10.76 -1.48
CA ILE A 202 20.68 11.28 -0.11
C ILE A 202 19.81 10.44 0.83
N LEU A 203 20.48 9.70 1.72
CA LEU A 203 19.83 8.98 2.80
C LEU A 203 19.88 9.83 4.06
N THR A 204 18.70 10.11 4.64
CA THR A 204 18.56 10.82 5.90
C THR A 204 18.03 9.88 6.98
N VAL A 205 18.49 10.07 8.21
CA VAL A 205 17.93 9.41 9.38
C VAL A 205 17.65 10.48 10.43
N SER A 206 16.41 10.50 10.91
CA SER A 206 15.97 11.49 11.90
C SER A 206 15.06 10.86 12.96
N ASP A 207 14.75 11.62 13.99
CA ASP A 207 13.75 11.22 14.97
C ASP A 207 12.36 11.15 14.31
N LEU A 208 11.57 10.18 14.74
CA LEU A 208 10.17 10.09 14.33
C LEU A 208 9.34 10.99 15.27
N GLU A 209 8.56 11.88 14.69
CA GLU A 209 7.65 12.75 15.44
C GLU A 209 6.56 11.92 16.11
N LYS A 210 6.17 12.28 17.33
CA LYS A 210 5.06 11.60 18.02
C LYS A 210 3.72 11.87 17.31
N PRO A 211 2.78 10.93 17.32
CA PRO A 211 1.46 11.12 16.69
C PRO A 211 0.73 12.40 17.13
N SER A 212 0.89 12.81 18.39
CA SER A 212 0.31 14.03 18.96
C SER A 212 0.96 15.33 18.47
N GLU A 213 2.15 15.26 17.91
CA GLU A 213 2.94 16.40 17.43
C GLU A 213 2.80 16.60 15.91
N LEU A 214 2.12 15.68 15.22
CA LEU A 214 1.97 15.69 13.76
C LEU A 214 1.14 16.89 13.31
N LYS A 215 1.77 17.77 12.55
CA LYS A 215 1.12 18.92 11.91
C LYS A 215 0.71 18.54 10.49
N THR A 216 -0.40 19.11 10.04
CA THR A 216 -0.84 19.00 8.64
C THR A 216 -0.35 20.24 7.90
N PRO A 217 0.63 20.10 6.99
CA PRO A 217 1.08 21.23 6.17
C PRO A 217 0.05 21.58 5.12
N ASP A 218 0.04 22.85 4.69
CA ASP A 218 -0.71 23.28 3.52
C ASP A 218 0.06 22.90 2.25
N LEU A 219 -0.36 21.80 1.60
CA LEU A 219 0.24 21.33 0.37
C LEU A 219 -0.39 22.07 -0.82
N LYS A 220 0.46 22.74 -1.59
CA LYS A 220 0.06 23.31 -2.88
C LYS A 220 0.41 22.35 -4.00
N ASP A 221 -0.46 22.27 -4.99
CA ASP A 221 -0.19 21.48 -6.17
C ASP A 221 1.02 22.04 -6.91
N THR A 222 1.86 21.15 -7.41
CA THR A 222 2.91 21.52 -8.35
C THR A 222 2.30 22.04 -9.65
N TRP A 223 3.06 22.81 -10.43
CA TRP A 223 2.60 23.27 -11.74
C TRP A 223 2.14 22.12 -12.63
N LEU A 224 2.86 21.01 -12.63
CA LEU A 224 2.50 19.82 -13.42
C LEU A 224 1.13 19.27 -12.98
N LYS A 225 0.91 19.11 -11.66
CA LYS A 225 -0.35 18.59 -11.12
C LYS A 225 -1.52 19.54 -11.37
N ALA A 226 -1.30 20.83 -11.19
CA ALA A 226 -2.31 21.86 -11.46
C ALA A 226 -2.72 21.94 -12.94
N THR A 227 -1.85 21.50 -13.86
CA THR A 227 -2.13 21.48 -15.32
C THR A 227 -2.66 20.13 -15.80
N GLU A 228 -2.61 19.09 -14.98
CA GLU A 228 -3.25 17.81 -15.31
C GLU A 228 -4.75 18.02 -15.47
N ARG A 229 -5.22 17.94 -16.71
CA ARG A 229 -6.65 17.89 -16.98
C ARG A 229 -7.14 16.50 -16.52
N PRO A 230 -8.28 16.41 -15.82
CA PRO A 230 -8.86 15.11 -15.54
C PRO A 230 -9.02 14.38 -16.87
N PHE A 231 -8.51 13.15 -16.96
CA PHE A 231 -8.72 12.30 -18.12
C PHE A 231 -10.22 11.97 -18.18
N ILE A 232 -10.97 12.78 -18.91
CA ILE A 232 -12.36 12.49 -19.22
C ILE A 232 -12.30 11.46 -20.36
N PHE A 233 -12.58 10.21 -20.05
CA PHE A 233 -12.79 9.19 -21.05
C PHE A 233 -14.03 9.58 -21.86
N ASP A 234 -13.80 10.06 -23.07
CA ASP A 234 -14.82 10.34 -24.03
C ASP A 234 -14.93 9.13 -24.98
N PRO A 235 -15.95 8.26 -24.79
CA PRO A 235 -16.11 7.09 -25.62
C PRO A 235 -16.41 7.43 -27.08
N GLU A 236 -16.85 8.66 -27.40
CA GLU A 236 -17.18 9.08 -28.76
C GLU A 236 -15.94 9.54 -29.57
N ARG A 237 -14.78 9.70 -28.91
CA ARG A 237 -13.52 10.06 -29.59
C ARG A 237 -12.70 8.91 -30.15
N ILE A 238 -13.14 7.67 -29.96
CA ILE A 238 -12.48 6.51 -30.57
C ILE A 238 -13.18 6.24 -31.91
N THR A 239 -12.88 7.03 -32.92
CA THR A 239 -13.10 6.62 -34.29
C THR A 239 -12.01 5.61 -34.65
N LEU A 240 -12.37 4.32 -34.64
CA LEU A 240 -11.52 3.30 -35.24
C LEU A 240 -11.37 3.63 -36.74
N PRO A 241 -10.15 3.60 -37.30
CA PRO A 241 -10.00 3.74 -38.74
C PRO A 241 -10.73 2.59 -39.42
N GLU A 242 -11.52 2.92 -40.44
CA GLU A 242 -12.21 1.90 -41.26
C GLU A 242 -11.18 0.96 -41.86
N PRO A 243 -11.41 -0.37 -41.83
CA PRO A 243 -10.54 -1.34 -42.48
C PRO A 243 -10.48 -1.06 -43.97
N LYS A 244 -9.26 -0.89 -44.49
CA LYS A 244 -9.00 -0.78 -45.93
C LYS A 244 -9.13 -2.15 -46.59
#